data_131865651620eb9a14677e4dd169d71f
#
_entry.id   131865651620eb9a14677e4dd169d71f
#
_cell.length_a   1.000
_cell.length_b   1.000
_cell.length_c   1.000
_cell.angle_alpha   90.00
_cell.angle_beta   90.00
_cell.angle_gamma   90.00
#
_symmetry.space_group_name_H-M   'P 1'
#
loop_
_entity.id
_entity.type
_entity.pdbx_description
1 polymer ?
#
loop_
_entity_poly.entity_id
_entity_poly.type
_entity_poly.pdbx_seq_one_letter_code
_entity_poly.pdbx_strand_id
1 'polypeptide(L)'
;MNLHEYQGKQLFAEYGLPVSTGIAAATVEEAVAAADVIGGGKWVVKAQVHAGGRGKAGGVKLVTSKDEIEVFANQWLGKNLVTYQTDAKGQPVSRILVETCTEIDQELYLGAVVDRGSRRIIFMASTEGGVEIEKVAEETPEKILKAIIDPLTGAQPYQGRDLAFKLGLKGVQIKQFVKIFMGLAKLFKEKDLELLEVNPLVITDEGNLHCLDAKVIIDGNAMYRQPAIKAMHDPSQEDAREAHAASFELNYVALDGNIGCMVNGAGLAMGTMDIVHLHGSVRNGDSDSHGISAGDSDVGEDSCFGGVACDNGIGKEDIDLSMVIAAAMRYRQ
;
A
#
# COMPACT_ATOMS: atom_id res chain seq x y z
N MET A 1 -5.70 -2.74 4.76
CA MET A 1 -4.87 -3.97 4.61
C MET A 1 -4.23 -3.96 3.22
N ASN A 2 -2.92 -4.04 3.15
CA ASN A 2 -2.19 -4.09 1.88
C ASN A 2 -2.12 -5.54 1.37
N LEU A 3 -2.10 -5.71 0.04
CA LEU A 3 -1.84 -6.99 -0.61
C LEU A 3 -0.45 -6.98 -1.25
N HIS A 4 0.20 -8.14 -1.31
CA HIS A 4 1.35 -8.34 -2.18
C HIS A 4 0.94 -8.23 -3.66
N GLU A 5 1.89 -7.86 -4.53
CA GLU A 5 1.63 -7.74 -5.97
C GLU A 5 1.01 -9.00 -6.57
N TYR A 6 1.53 -10.19 -6.22
CA TYR A 6 1.00 -11.45 -6.75
C TYR A 6 -0.47 -11.67 -6.35
N GLN A 7 -0.88 -11.28 -5.14
CA GLN A 7 -2.27 -11.36 -4.67
C GLN A 7 -3.16 -10.35 -5.42
N GLY A 8 -2.66 -9.12 -5.61
CA GLY A 8 -3.34 -8.10 -6.41
C GLY A 8 -3.55 -8.57 -7.86
N LYS A 9 -2.53 -9.19 -8.48
CA LYS A 9 -2.63 -9.76 -9.83
C LYS A 9 -3.60 -10.95 -9.90
N GLN A 10 -3.69 -11.78 -8.86
CA GLN A 10 -4.72 -12.83 -8.78
C GLN A 10 -6.12 -12.23 -8.83
N LEU A 11 -6.39 -11.18 -8.03
CA LEU A 11 -7.67 -10.48 -8.10
C LEU A 11 -7.92 -9.87 -9.48
N PHE A 12 -6.90 -9.27 -10.10
CA PHE A 12 -7.04 -8.74 -11.46
C PHE A 12 -7.43 -9.83 -12.47
N ALA A 13 -6.78 -10.99 -12.41
CA ALA A 13 -7.11 -12.12 -13.27
C ALA A 13 -8.54 -12.64 -13.05
N GLU A 14 -9.04 -12.70 -11.80
CA GLU A 14 -10.41 -13.09 -11.47
C GLU A 14 -11.44 -12.15 -12.13
N TYR A 15 -11.10 -10.88 -12.30
CA TYR A 15 -11.93 -9.87 -12.97
C TYR A 15 -11.67 -9.75 -14.48
N GLY A 16 -10.90 -10.70 -15.04
CA GLY A 16 -10.64 -10.78 -16.49
C GLY A 16 -9.75 -9.68 -17.04
N LEU A 17 -8.88 -9.13 -16.18
CA LEU A 17 -7.88 -8.13 -16.57
C LEU A 17 -6.62 -8.82 -17.13
N PRO A 18 -5.95 -8.19 -18.10
CA PRO A 18 -4.73 -8.76 -18.69
C PRO A 18 -3.55 -8.58 -17.72
N VAL A 19 -3.07 -9.67 -17.16
CA VAL A 19 -1.90 -9.74 -16.27
C VAL A 19 -0.93 -10.81 -16.74
N SER A 20 0.36 -10.68 -16.41
CA SER A 20 1.36 -11.70 -16.68
C SER A 20 1.04 -12.99 -15.95
N THR A 21 1.33 -14.14 -16.59
CA THR A 21 1.34 -15.41 -15.89
C THR A 21 2.50 -15.43 -14.92
N GLY A 22 2.20 -15.63 -13.63
CA GLY A 22 3.21 -15.59 -12.58
C GLY A 22 2.92 -16.57 -11.46
N ILE A 23 3.97 -17.03 -10.78
CA ILE A 23 3.92 -17.94 -9.65
C ILE A 23 4.74 -17.33 -8.52
N ALA A 24 4.12 -17.19 -7.34
CA ALA A 24 4.81 -16.76 -6.12
C ALA A 24 5.45 -17.97 -5.44
N ALA A 25 6.72 -17.86 -5.10
CA ALA A 25 7.55 -18.91 -4.50
C ALA A 25 8.04 -18.46 -3.11
N ALA A 26 8.02 -19.37 -2.15
CA ALA A 26 8.51 -19.15 -0.79
C ALA A 26 9.93 -19.72 -0.58
N THR A 27 10.38 -20.60 -1.47
CA THR A 27 11.73 -21.18 -1.44
C THR A 27 12.43 -20.97 -2.76
N VAL A 28 13.73 -21.19 -2.77
CA VAL A 28 14.57 -21.09 -3.98
C VAL A 28 14.15 -22.17 -4.99
N GLU A 29 13.88 -23.38 -4.52
CA GLU A 29 13.48 -24.52 -5.35
C GLU A 29 12.12 -24.25 -6.01
N GLU A 30 11.17 -23.69 -5.27
CA GLU A 30 9.87 -23.27 -5.82
C GLU A 30 10.03 -22.18 -6.88
N ALA A 31 10.93 -21.20 -6.67
CA ALA A 31 11.17 -20.12 -7.63
C ALA A 31 11.78 -20.67 -8.95
N VAL A 32 12.72 -21.60 -8.85
CA VAL A 32 13.30 -22.26 -10.03
C VAL A 32 12.26 -23.13 -10.75
N ALA A 33 11.47 -23.90 -10.00
CA ALA A 33 10.40 -24.74 -10.55
C ALA A 33 9.28 -23.92 -11.23
N ALA A 34 9.00 -22.71 -10.73
CA ALA A 34 8.03 -21.80 -11.33
C ALA A 34 8.35 -21.48 -12.80
N ALA A 35 9.64 -21.34 -13.16
CA ALA A 35 10.04 -21.10 -14.52
C ALA A 35 9.71 -22.28 -15.46
N ASP A 36 9.76 -23.52 -14.98
CA ASP A 36 9.36 -24.71 -15.77
C ASP A 36 7.85 -24.71 -16.03
N VAL A 37 7.07 -24.35 -15.03
CA VAL A 37 5.60 -24.29 -15.15
C VAL A 37 5.16 -23.15 -16.07
N ILE A 38 5.79 -21.98 -15.93
CA ILE A 38 5.49 -20.78 -16.75
C ILE A 38 5.95 -21.00 -18.20
N GLY A 39 7.07 -21.71 -18.38
CA GLY A 39 7.70 -21.90 -19.68
C GLY A 39 8.43 -20.66 -20.20
N GLY A 40 8.85 -20.71 -21.46
CA GLY A 40 9.61 -19.63 -22.08
C GLY A 40 11.11 -19.70 -21.76
N GLY A 41 11.83 -18.61 -22.01
CA GLY A 41 13.29 -18.52 -21.78
C GLY A 41 13.69 -17.16 -21.19
N LYS A 42 12.71 -16.34 -20.79
CA LYS A 42 12.91 -15.00 -20.26
C LYS A 42 11.83 -14.70 -19.22
N TRP A 43 12.23 -14.36 -18.04
CA TRP A 43 11.31 -14.11 -16.92
C TRP A 43 11.66 -12.83 -16.18
N VAL A 44 10.69 -12.28 -15.46
CA VAL A 44 10.90 -11.21 -14.49
C VAL A 44 10.74 -11.81 -13.09
N VAL A 45 11.73 -11.58 -12.23
CA VAL A 45 11.71 -11.99 -10.83
C VAL A 45 11.55 -10.76 -9.94
N LYS A 46 10.60 -10.81 -8.99
CA LYS A 46 10.23 -9.66 -8.17
C LYS A 46 10.12 -10.05 -6.69
N ALA A 47 10.89 -9.39 -5.84
CA ALA A 47 10.74 -9.51 -4.39
C ALA A 47 9.35 -8.96 -3.97
N GLN A 48 8.65 -9.69 -3.11
CA GLN A 48 7.31 -9.33 -2.67
C GLN A 48 7.37 -8.64 -1.31
N VAL A 49 7.14 -7.32 -1.32
CA VAL A 49 7.03 -6.45 -0.13
C VAL A 49 5.92 -5.43 -0.34
N HIS A 50 5.37 -4.87 0.73
CA HIS A 50 4.31 -3.85 0.67
C HIS A 50 4.86 -2.43 0.44
N ALA A 51 5.96 -2.30 -0.29
CA ALA A 51 6.58 -1.01 -0.61
C ALA A 51 6.80 -0.85 -2.11
N GLY A 52 6.66 0.38 -2.59
CA GLY A 52 7.04 0.77 -3.95
C GLY A 52 8.55 0.96 -4.10
N GLY A 53 9.00 1.20 -5.34
CA GLY A 53 10.42 1.46 -5.63
C GLY A 53 11.30 0.23 -5.64
N ARG A 54 10.74 -0.97 -5.63
CA ARG A 54 11.46 -2.26 -5.65
C ARG A 54 12.47 -2.37 -6.78
N GLY A 55 12.13 -1.86 -7.97
CA GLY A 55 13.03 -1.87 -9.13
C GLY A 55 14.32 -1.11 -8.87
N LYS A 56 14.22 0.11 -8.31
CA LYS A 56 15.39 0.94 -7.97
C LYS A 56 16.24 0.33 -6.84
N ALA A 57 15.61 -0.46 -5.97
CA ALA A 57 16.27 -1.16 -4.85
C ALA A 57 16.86 -2.54 -5.24
N GLY A 58 16.79 -2.94 -6.51
CA GLY A 58 17.28 -4.24 -6.97
C GLY A 58 16.33 -5.42 -6.67
N GLY A 59 15.13 -5.14 -6.18
CA GLY A 59 14.08 -6.14 -5.90
C GLY A 59 13.29 -6.59 -7.13
N VAL A 60 13.67 -6.15 -8.34
CA VAL A 60 13.09 -6.59 -9.62
C VAL A 60 14.23 -6.82 -10.60
N LYS A 61 14.22 -7.96 -11.28
CA LYS A 61 15.28 -8.32 -12.26
C LYS A 61 14.70 -9.10 -13.42
N LEU A 62 15.14 -8.76 -14.64
CA LEU A 62 14.96 -9.57 -15.82
C LEU A 62 16.03 -10.68 -15.81
N VAL A 63 15.62 -11.92 -16.03
CA VAL A 63 16.48 -13.12 -16.02
C VAL A 63 16.21 -13.98 -17.24
N THR A 64 17.26 -14.68 -17.71
CA THR A 64 17.24 -15.51 -18.92
C THR A 64 17.64 -16.97 -18.66
N SER A 65 17.96 -17.29 -17.41
CA SER A 65 18.30 -18.65 -16.98
C SER A 65 17.72 -18.95 -15.60
N LYS A 66 17.59 -20.24 -15.29
CA LYS A 66 17.17 -20.71 -13.97
C LYS A 66 18.21 -20.41 -12.89
N ASP A 67 19.50 -20.45 -13.25
CA ASP A 67 20.60 -20.12 -12.35
C ASP A 67 20.49 -18.65 -11.88
N GLU A 68 20.06 -17.73 -12.77
CA GLU A 68 19.82 -16.34 -12.39
C GLU A 68 18.60 -16.18 -11.46
N ILE A 69 17.56 -17.03 -11.61
CA ILE A 69 16.43 -17.10 -10.68
C ILE A 69 16.90 -17.57 -9.31
N GLU A 70 17.71 -18.64 -9.27
CA GLU A 70 18.30 -19.18 -8.06
C GLU A 70 19.13 -18.13 -7.32
N VAL A 71 20.03 -17.44 -8.03
CA VAL A 71 20.86 -16.36 -7.49
C VAL A 71 19.99 -15.24 -6.90
N PHE A 72 18.96 -14.81 -7.62
CA PHE A 72 18.05 -13.75 -7.15
C PHE A 72 17.25 -14.20 -5.92
N ALA A 73 16.73 -15.41 -5.92
CA ALA A 73 15.98 -15.97 -4.79
C ALA A 73 16.87 -16.09 -3.53
N ASN A 74 18.10 -16.59 -3.67
CA ASN A 74 19.09 -16.64 -2.58
C ASN A 74 19.52 -15.25 -2.09
N GLN A 75 19.48 -14.25 -2.97
CA GLN A 75 19.80 -12.87 -2.60
C GLN A 75 18.72 -12.28 -1.69
N TRP A 76 17.44 -12.56 -1.94
CA TRP A 76 16.34 -11.82 -1.31
C TRP A 76 15.51 -12.60 -0.31
N LEU A 77 15.25 -13.91 -0.50
CA LEU A 77 14.45 -14.70 0.44
C LEU A 77 15.05 -14.67 1.85
N GLY A 78 14.21 -14.35 2.83
CA GLY A 78 14.59 -14.25 4.23
C GLY A 78 15.42 -13.00 4.59
N LYS A 79 15.55 -12.03 3.67
CA LYS A 79 16.26 -10.75 3.93
C LYS A 79 15.31 -9.58 3.78
N ASN A 80 15.74 -8.42 4.28
CA ASN A 80 14.94 -7.21 4.16
C ASN A 80 15.32 -6.42 2.89
N LEU A 81 14.31 -5.95 2.17
CA LEU A 81 14.45 -5.03 1.06
C LEU A 81 14.19 -3.61 1.55
N VAL A 82 15.20 -2.75 1.41
CA VAL A 82 15.09 -1.32 1.71
C VAL A 82 14.78 -0.56 0.43
N THR A 83 13.69 0.19 0.43
CA THR A 83 13.31 1.09 -0.66
C THR A 83 13.19 2.52 -0.13
N TYR A 84 12.97 3.50 -1.00
CA TYR A 84 12.73 4.88 -0.56
C TYR A 84 11.39 5.06 0.20
N GLN A 85 10.50 4.06 0.15
CA GLN A 85 9.22 4.06 0.87
C GLN A 85 9.27 3.31 2.21
N THR A 86 10.38 2.62 2.52
CA THR A 86 10.56 1.90 3.79
C THR A 86 11.42 2.70 4.74
N ASP A 87 11.39 2.33 6.02
CA ASP A 87 12.41 2.75 6.98
C ASP A 87 13.78 2.13 6.64
N ALA A 88 14.81 2.47 7.43
CA ALA A 88 16.17 1.96 7.24
C ALA A 88 16.30 0.44 7.48
N LYS A 89 15.33 -0.20 8.16
CA LYS A 89 15.30 -1.64 8.38
C LYS A 89 14.78 -2.39 7.15
N GLY A 90 13.97 -1.73 6.32
CA GLY A 90 13.30 -2.32 5.17
C GLY A 90 12.17 -3.29 5.56
N GLN A 91 11.63 -3.99 4.57
CA GLN A 91 10.58 -4.98 4.77
C GLN A 91 11.07 -6.38 4.41
N PRO A 92 10.67 -7.42 5.18
CA PRO A 92 11.12 -8.78 4.97
C PRO A 92 10.56 -9.35 3.65
N VAL A 93 11.42 -9.99 2.87
CA VAL A 93 11.04 -10.69 1.64
C VAL A 93 10.75 -12.14 1.97
N SER A 94 9.49 -12.49 2.11
CA SER A 94 9.03 -13.86 2.35
C SER A 94 8.75 -14.64 1.06
N ARG A 95 8.59 -13.94 -0.07
CA ARG A 95 8.25 -14.54 -1.36
C ARG A 95 8.90 -13.81 -2.52
N ILE A 96 9.15 -14.58 -3.58
CA ILE A 96 9.58 -14.09 -4.90
C ILE A 96 8.47 -14.40 -5.89
N LEU A 97 8.05 -13.42 -6.68
CA LEU A 97 7.18 -13.64 -7.83
C LEU A 97 8.06 -13.89 -9.07
N VAL A 98 7.88 -15.02 -9.73
CA VAL A 98 8.44 -15.32 -11.04
C VAL A 98 7.33 -15.19 -12.07
N GLU A 99 7.50 -14.37 -13.08
CA GLU A 99 6.47 -14.14 -14.10
C GLU A 99 7.01 -14.03 -15.52
N THR A 100 6.14 -14.23 -16.51
CA THR A 100 6.48 -14.03 -17.92
C THR A 100 6.98 -12.60 -18.15
N CYS A 101 8.03 -12.46 -18.96
CA CYS A 101 8.49 -11.16 -19.41
C CYS A 101 7.49 -10.57 -20.41
N THR A 102 7.16 -9.31 -20.24
CA THR A 102 6.34 -8.51 -21.17
C THR A 102 7.25 -7.48 -21.83
N GLU A 103 7.30 -7.45 -23.16
CA GLU A 103 7.99 -6.40 -23.91
C GLU A 103 7.13 -5.14 -23.90
N ILE A 104 7.74 -4.00 -23.56
CA ILE A 104 7.04 -2.74 -23.28
C ILE A 104 7.39 -1.70 -24.34
N ASP A 105 6.37 -1.20 -25.02
CA ASP A 105 6.48 -0.05 -25.93
C ASP A 105 6.27 1.28 -25.19
N GLN A 106 5.22 1.36 -24.34
CA GLN A 106 4.89 2.56 -23.58
C GLN A 106 4.35 2.22 -22.21
N GLU A 107 4.73 3.04 -21.21
CA GLU A 107 4.22 2.95 -19.85
C GLU A 107 3.17 4.04 -19.60
N LEU A 108 2.09 3.66 -18.96
CA LEU A 108 0.97 4.51 -18.54
C LEU A 108 0.71 4.30 -17.05
N TYR A 109 0.02 5.25 -16.45
CA TYR A 109 -0.50 5.13 -15.08
C TYR A 109 -2.02 4.97 -15.10
N LEU A 110 -2.54 4.09 -14.25
CA LEU A 110 -3.96 3.98 -13.96
C LEU A 110 -4.16 3.63 -12.49
N GLY A 111 -4.88 4.47 -11.76
CA GLY A 111 -5.17 4.24 -10.34
C GLY A 111 -6.59 4.63 -9.99
N ALA A 112 -7.03 4.19 -8.83
CA ALA A 112 -8.31 4.57 -8.24
C ALA A 112 -8.17 4.71 -6.73
N VAL A 113 -8.83 5.72 -6.16
CA VAL A 113 -8.85 5.98 -4.71
C VAL A 113 -10.26 6.41 -4.27
N VAL A 114 -10.53 6.22 -2.98
CA VAL A 114 -11.67 6.89 -2.34
C VAL A 114 -11.25 8.31 -2.00
N ASP A 115 -11.81 9.29 -2.69
CA ASP A 115 -11.64 10.70 -2.35
C ASP A 115 -12.60 11.10 -1.24
N ARG A 116 -12.04 11.41 -0.07
CA ARG A 116 -12.80 11.77 1.12
C ARG A 116 -13.50 13.12 0.97
N GLY A 117 -12.93 14.04 0.20
CA GLY A 117 -13.48 15.37 -0.04
C GLY A 117 -14.80 15.30 -0.82
N SER A 118 -14.79 14.64 -1.96
CA SER A 118 -15.98 14.46 -2.80
C SER A 118 -16.84 13.27 -2.37
N ARG A 119 -16.34 12.38 -1.50
CA ARG A 119 -16.97 11.10 -1.08
C ARG A 119 -17.27 10.20 -2.27
N ARG A 120 -16.32 10.12 -3.20
CA ARG A 120 -16.47 9.36 -4.44
C ARG A 120 -15.20 8.57 -4.73
N ILE A 121 -15.36 7.54 -5.54
CA ILE A 121 -14.22 6.87 -6.15
C ILE A 121 -13.75 7.74 -7.32
N ILE A 122 -12.46 8.06 -7.33
CA ILE A 122 -11.83 8.80 -8.43
C ILE A 122 -10.83 7.88 -9.11
N PHE A 123 -11.00 7.68 -10.41
CA PHE A 123 -9.99 7.08 -11.27
C PHE A 123 -9.05 8.17 -11.77
N MET A 124 -7.77 7.88 -11.73
CA MET A 124 -6.70 8.74 -12.24
C MET A 124 -5.92 7.99 -13.30
N ALA A 125 -5.60 8.66 -14.38
CA ALA A 125 -4.79 8.10 -15.47
C ALA A 125 -3.78 9.14 -15.96
N SER A 126 -2.60 8.69 -16.38
CA SER A 126 -1.56 9.56 -16.94
C SER A 126 -0.75 8.83 -18.00
N THR A 127 -0.14 9.60 -18.89
CA THR A 127 0.90 9.10 -19.82
C THR A 127 2.25 8.95 -19.15
N GLU A 128 2.39 9.42 -17.91
CA GLU A 128 3.59 9.28 -17.08
C GLU A 128 3.45 8.01 -16.22
N GLY A 129 3.78 6.85 -16.82
CA GLY A 129 3.81 5.56 -16.12
C GLY A 129 5.21 5.21 -15.60
N GLY A 130 5.29 4.22 -14.70
CA GLY A 130 6.57 3.73 -14.16
C GLY A 130 7.30 4.72 -13.23
N VAL A 131 6.66 5.84 -12.90
CA VAL A 131 7.23 6.91 -12.04
C VAL A 131 6.37 7.14 -10.79
N GLU A 132 6.89 7.94 -9.87
CA GLU A 132 6.17 8.36 -8.66
C GLU A 132 5.06 9.35 -9.06
N ILE A 133 3.81 8.89 -9.04
CA ILE A 133 2.66 9.69 -9.49
C ILE A 133 2.43 10.93 -8.61
N GLU A 134 2.84 10.87 -7.34
CA GLU A 134 2.77 11.99 -6.41
C GLU A 134 3.60 13.18 -6.90
N LYS A 135 4.80 12.93 -7.45
CA LYS A 135 5.63 13.98 -8.07
C LYS A 135 5.00 14.56 -9.32
N VAL A 136 4.38 13.71 -10.15
CA VAL A 136 3.63 14.19 -11.32
C VAL A 136 2.46 15.08 -10.88
N ALA A 137 1.80 14.73 -9.76
CA ALA A 137 0.70 15.52 -9.21
C ALA A 137 1.15 16.89 -8.68
N GLU A 138 2.36 16.99 -8.13
CA GLU A 138 2.94 18.24 -7.64
C GLU A 138 3.49 19.11 -8.76
N GLU A 139 4.25 18.53 -9.68
CA GLU A 139 4.98 19.27 -10.71
C GLU A 139 4.13 19.57 -11.95
N THR A 140 3.28 18.63 -12.36
CA THR A 140 2.49 18.70 -13.59
C THR A 140 1.08 18.14 -13.40
N PRO A 141 0.24 18.73 -12.52
CA PRO A 141 -1.08 18.20 -12.17
C PRO A 141 -2.03 18.06 -13.36
N GLU A 142 -1.82 18.84 -14.44
CA GLU A 142 -2.59 18.76 -15.68
C GLU A 142 -2.39 17.45 -16.45
N LYS A 143 -1.30 16.72 -16.19
CA LYS A 143 -1.06 15.39 -16.77
C LYS A 143 -1.88 14.29 -16.12
N ILE A 144 -2.51 14.58 -14.97
CA ILE A 144 -3.37 13.61 -14.28
C ILE A 144 -4.81 13.80 -14.70
N LEU A 145 -5.25 12.91 -15.55
CA LEU A 145 -6.63 12.81 -16.01
C LEU A 145 -7.49 12.16 -14.93
N LYS A 146 -8.69 12.70 -14.68
CA LYS A 146 -9.58 12.18 -13.63
C LYS A 146 -10.94 11.79 -14.19
N ALA A 147 -11.49 10.67 -13.68
CA ALA A 147 -12.87 10.27 -13.85
C ALA A 147 -13.50 10.03 -12.48
N ILE A 148 -14.52 10.81 -12.15
CA ILE A 148 -15.26 10.71 -10.89
C ILE A 148 -16.38 9.71 -11.08
N ILE A 149 -16.46 8.70 -10.19
CA ILE A 149 -17.47 7.65 -10.26
C ILE A 149 -18.64 8.04 -9.36
N ASP A 150 -19.82 8.14 -9.95
CA ASP A 150 -21.04 8.33 -9.17
C ASP A 150 -21.40 7.04 -8.41
N PRO A 151 -21.62 7.08 -7.09
CA PRO A 151 -21.87 5.87 -6.30
C PRO A 151 -23.20 5.18 -6.63
N LEU A 152 -24.17 5.88 -7.21
CA LEU A 152 -25.47 5.31 -7.58
C LEU A 152 -25.42 4.63 -8.95
N THR A 153 -24.85 5.31 -9.95
CA THR A 153 -24.78 4.78 -11.31
C THR A 153 -23.56 3.90 -11.56
N GLY A 154 -22.54 4.00 -10.70
CA GLY A 154 -21.27 3.31 -10.86
C GLY A 154 -20.45 3.85 -12.04
N ALA A 155 -19.33 3.19 -12.32
CA ALA A 155 -18.51 3.49 -13.49
C ALA A 155 -19.27 3.22 -14.78
N GLN A 156 -19.06 4.10 -15.78
CA GLN A 156 -19.71 4.01 -17.06
C GLN A 156 -18.69 3.86 -18.20
N PRO A 157 -18.97 3.06 -19.23
CA PRO A 157 -18.02 2.84 -20.33
C PRO A 157 -17.58 4.11 -21.06
N TYR A 158 -18.40 5.17 -21.09
CA TYR A 158 -18.03 6.44 -21.70
C TYR A 158 -16.90 7.14 -20.96
N GLN A 159 -16.83 7.00 -19.60
CA GLN A 159 -15.75 7.56 -18.79
C GLN A 159 -14.41 6.91 -19.15
N GLY A 160 -14.40 5.58 -19.28
CA GLY A 160 -13.21 4.86 -19.75
C GLY A 160 -12.80 5.26 -21.18
N ARG A 161 -13.77 5.51 -22.08
CA ARG A 161 -13.47 6.00 -23.44
C ARG A 161 -12.89 7.40 -23.43
N ASP A 162 -13.44 8.31 -22.61
CA ASP A 162 -12.92 9.67 -22.48
C ASP A 162 -11.47 9.68 -21.99
N LEU A 163 -11.16 8.90 -20.95
CA LEU A 163 -9.78 8.73 -20.48
C LEU A 163 -8.88 8.14 -21.57
N ALA A 164 -9.33 7.09 -22.26
CA ALA A 164 -8.57 6.44 -23.33
C ALA A 164 -8.20 7.42 -24.46
N PHE A 165 -9.13 8.27 -24.89
CA PHE A 165 -8.86 9.29 -25.90
C PHE A 165 -7.87 10.34 -25.39
N LYS A 166 -8.00 10.79 -24.15
CA LYS A 166 -7.11 11.76 -23.54
C LYS A 166 -5.69 11.22 -23.34
N LEU A 167 -5.54 9.90 -23.08
CA LEU A 167 -4.26 9.20 -23.07
C LEU A 167 -3.64 8.99 -24.45
N GLY A 168 -4.36 9.35 -25.54
CA GLY A 168 -3.88 9.17 -26.91
C GLY A 168 -4.03 7.74 -27.46
N LEU A 169 -4.74 6.85 -26.75
CA LEU A 169 -4.97 5.47 -27.18
C LEU A 169 -5.79 5.39 -28.46
N LYS A 170 -5.55 4.36 -29.29
CA LYS A 170 -6.15 4.23 -30.62
C LYS A 170 -6.70 2.82 -30.88
N GLY A 171 -7.67 2.74 -31.76
CA GLY A 171 -8.17 1.48 -32.31
C GLY A 171 -8.63 0.49 -31.23
N VAL A 172 -7.97 -0.67 -31.17
CA VAL A 172 -8.28 -1.75 -30.22
C VAL A 172 -7.95 -1.37 -28.77
N GLN A 173 -6.92 -0.53 -28.58
CA GLN A 173 -6.49 -0.08 -27.25
C GLN A 173 -7.61 0.62 -26.46
N ILE A 174 -8.44 1.42 -27.15
CA ILE A 174 -9.59 2.09 -26.51
C ILE A 174 -10.56 1.05 -25.93
N LYS A 175 -10.84 -0.03 -26.66
CA LYS A 175 -11.74 -1.10 -26.21
C LYS A 175 -11.13 -1.86 -25.04
N GLN A 176 -9.83 -2.14 -25.11
CA GLN A 176 -9.09 -2.82 -24.04
C GLN A 176 -9.05 -1.95 -22.77
N PHE A 177 -8.76 -0.65 -22.91
CA PHE A 177 -8.75 0.29 -21.78
C PHE A 177 -10.13 0.37 -21.11
N VAL A 178 -11.20 0.49 -21.88
CA VAL A 178 -12.58 0.47 -21.32
C VAL A 178 -12.85 -0.83 -20.56
N LYS A 179 -12.43 -1.98 -21.09
CA LYS A 179 -12.58 -3.26 -20.39
C LYS A 179 -11.81 -3.28 -19.08
N ILE A 180 -10.55 -2.80 -19.08
CA ILE A 180 -9.71 -2.69 -17.88
C ILE A 180 -10.36 -1.75 -16.87
N PHE A 181 -10.71 -0.53 -17.27
CA PHE A 181 -11.36 0.47 -16.43
C PHE A 181 -12.63 -0.07 -15.75
N MET A 182 -13.52 -0.70 -16.52
CA MET A 182 -14.75 -1.27 -15.99
C MET A 182 -14.50 -2.45 -15.05
N GLY A 183 -13.52 -3.31 -15.38
CA GLY A 183 -13.12 -4.43 -14.53
C GLY A 183 -12.52 -3.96 -13.19
N LEU A 184 -11.63 -2.97 -13.23
CA LEU A 184 -11.05 -2.35 -12.02
C LEU A 184 -12.11 -1.65 -11.17
N ALA A 185 -13.06 -0.95 -11.79
CA ALA A 185 -14.14 -0.29 -11.06
C ALA A 185 -15.07 -1.30 -10.37
N LYS A 186 -15.34 -2.43 -11.02
CA LYS A 186 -16.09 -3.54 -10.44
C LYS A 186 -15.33 -4.15 -9.27
N LEU A 187 -14.06 -4.49 -9.46
CA LEU A 187 -13.16 -5.01 -8.43
C LEU A 187 -13.13 -4.06 -7.23
N PHE A 188 -12.91 -2.76 -7.45
CA PHE A 188 -12.82 -1.74 -6.43
C PHE A 188 -14.02 -1.75 -5.49
N LYS A 189 -15.23 -1.81 -6.07
CA LYS A 189 -16.48 -1.81 -5.32
C LYS A 189 -16.75 -3.16 -4.63
N GLU A 190 -16.57 -4.28 -5.33
CA GLU A 190 -16.95 -5.61 -4.83
C GLU A 190 -16.00 -6.14 -3.75
N LYS A 191 -14.74 -5.69 -3.77
CA LYS A 191 -13.71 -6.10 -2.81
C LYS A 191 -13.39 -5.02 -1.76
N ASP A 192 -14.19 -3.96 -1.71
CA ASP A 192 -14.03 -2.88 -0.73
C ASP A 192 -12.63 -2.28 -0.72
N LEU A 193 -12.14 -1.86 -1.89
CA LEU A 193 -10.82 -1.27 -1.99
C LEU A 193 -10.82 0.17 -1.47
N GLU A 194 -9.72 0.57 -0.87
CA GLU A 194 -9.39 1.95 -0.52
C GLU A 194 -8.52 2.60 -1.59
N LEU A 195 -7.58 1.81 -2.14
CA LEU A 195 -6.67 2.20 -3.21
C LEU A 195 -6.45 1.02 -4.16
N LEU A 196 -6.34 1.34 -5.44
CA LEU A 196 -5.91 0.45 -6.49
C LEU A 196 -4.97 1.22 -7.41
N GLU A 197 -3.83 0.63 -7.76
CA GLU A 197 -2.87 1.23 -8.67
C GLU A 197 -2.29 0.17 -9.61
N VAL A 198 -2.28 0.53 -10.89
CA VAL A 198 -1.59 -0.20 -11.97
C VAL A 198 -0.48 0.72 -12.48
N ASN A 199 0.73 0.52 -11.98
CA ASN A 199 1.86 1.40 -12.27
C ASN A 199 3.14 0.58 -12.51
N PRO A 200 3.44 0.28 -13.81
CA PRO A 200 2.76 0.78 -14.98
C PRO A 200 1.60 -0.10 -15.50
N LEU A 201 0.63 0.55 -16.14
CA LEU A 201 -0.20 -0.05 -17.19
C LEU A 201 0.58 0.13 -18.50
N VAL A 202 0.86 -0.95 -19.21
CA VAL A 202 1.74 -0.86 -20.38
C VAL A 202 0.99 -1.09 -21.68
N ILE A 203 1.50 -0.48 -22.75
CA ILE A 203 1.25 -0.88 -24.13
C ILE A 203 2.41 -1.82 -24.50
N THR A 204 2.10 -3.04 -24.90
CA THR A 204 3.10 -4.01 -25.35
C THR A 204 3.55 -3.72 -26.78
N ASP A 205 4.69 -4.30 -27.22
CA ASP A 205 5.18 -4.20 -28.61
C ASP A 205 4.15 -4.66 -29.64
N GLU A 206 3.21 -5.54 -29.24
CA GLU A 206 2.08 -5.96 -30.06
C GLU A 206 0.94 -4.92 -30.10
N GLY A 207 1.07 -3.83 -29.36
CA GLY A 207 0.07 -2.76 -29.26
C GLY A 207 -1.09 -3.07 -28.33
N ASN A 208 -1.00 -4.09 -27.46
CA ASN A 208 -2.02 -4.46 -26.49
C ASN A 208 -1.79 -3.81 -25.13
N LEU A 209 -2.87 -3.54 -24.39
CA LEU A 209 -2.77 -3.07 -23.00
C LEU A 209 -2.56 -4.25 -22.05
N HIS A 210 -1.67 -4.06 -21.07
CA HIS A 210 -1.34 -5.07 -20.07
C HIS A 210 -1.09 -4.45 -18.70
N CYS A 211 -1.64 -5.04 -17.63
CA CYS A 211 -1.43 -4.61 -16.24
C CYS A 211 -0.14 -5.25 -15.71
N LEU A 212 0.95 -4.50 -15.70
CA LEU A 212 2.28 -5.05 -15.40
C LEU A 212 2.55 -5.14 -13.90
N ASP A 213 2.00 -4.22 -13.09
CA ASP A 213 2.08 -4.23 -11.64
C ASP A 213 0.70 -4.04 -11.02
N ALA A 214 0.55 -4.40 -9.76
CA ALA A 214 -0.70 -4.28 -9.01
C ALA A 214 -0.40 -3.88 -7.57
N LYS A 215 -0.85 -2.70 -7.18
CA LYS A 215 -0.89 -2.27 -5.79
C LYS A 215 -2.35 -2.15 -5.37
N VAL A 216 -2.72 -2.91 -4.34
CA VAL A 216 -4.11 -2.99 -3.87
C VAL A 216 -4.13 -2.83 -2.37
N ILE A 217 -4.93 -1.88 -1.90
CA ILE A 217 -5.21 -1.66 -0.47
C ILE A 217 -6.70 -1.85 -0.25
N ILE A 218 -7.04 -2.70 0.71
CA ILE A 218 -8.40 -3.03 1.09
C ILE A 218 -8.78 -2.20 2.33
N ASP A 219 -10.01 -1.71 2.37
CA ASP A 219 -10.55 -1.06 3.57
C ASP A 219 -10.55 -2.05 4.74
N GLY A 220 -9.75 -1.76 5.78
CA GLY A 220 -9.64 -2.59 6.97
C GLY A 220 -10.99 -2.80 7.67
N ASN A 221 -11.88 -1.82 7.60
CA ASN A 221 -13.22 -1.90 8.19
C ASN A 221 -14.15 -2.89 7.45
N ALA A 222 -13.83 -3.28 6.23
CA ALA A 222 -14.61 -4.22 5.43
C ALA A 222 -14.19 -5.69 5.58
N MET A 223 -13.13 -5.99 6.35
CA MET A 223 -12.56 -7.34 6.45
C MET A 223 -13.55 -8.39 6.97
N TYR A 224 -14.55 -8.00 7.76
CA TYR A 224 -15.57 -8.91 8.26
C TYR A 224 -16.42 -9.56 7.16
N ARG A 225 -16.55 -8.90 6.00
CA ARG A 225 -17.29 -9.39 4.83
C ARG A 225 -16.41 -9.88 3.68
N GLN A 226 -15.09 -9.82 3.85
CA GLN A 226 -14.09 -10.25 2.87
C GLN A 226 -13.18 -11.37 3.43
N PRO A 227 -13.71 -12.54 3.87
CA PRO A 227 -12.93 -13.56 4.56
C PRO A 227 -11.80 -14.15 3.71
N ALA A 228 -12.00 -14.30 2.39
CA ALA A 228 -10.98 -14.80 1.48
C ALA A 228 -9.80 -13.82 1.36
N ILE A 229 -10.07 -12.50 1.33
CA ILE A 229 -9.03 -11.48 1.30
C ILE A 229 -8.34 -11.39 2.66
N LYS A 230 -9.09 -11.48 3.77
CA LYS A 230 -8.51 -11.49 5.12
C LYS A 230 -7.49 -12.62 5.29
N ALA A 231 -7.70 -13.77 4.65
CA ALA A 231 -6.75 -14.88 4.66
C ALA A 231 -5.44 -14.61 3.88
N MET A 232 -5.41 -13.56 3.05
CA MET A 232 -4.22 -13.11 2.32
C MET A 232 -3.32 -12.15 3.13
N HIS A 233 -3.74 -11.79 4.35
CA HIS A 233 -3.02 -10.84 5.20
C HIS A 233 -1.64 -11.36 5.57
N ASP A 234 -0.62 -10.51 5.43
CA ASP A 234 0.75 -10.79 5.83
C ASP A 234 1.18 -9.79 6.93
N PRO A 235 1.06 -10.15 8.22
CA PRO A 235 1.41 -9.27 9.32
C PRO A 235 2.91 -8.98 9.41
N SER A 236 3.77 -9.76 8.74
CA SER A 236 5.22 -9.51 8.72
C SER A 236 5.62 -8.22 8.01
N GLN A 237 4.70 -7.68 7.20
CA GLN A 237 4.89 -6.44 6.44
C GLN A 237 4.41 -5.19 7.19
N GLU A 238 3.83 -5.34 8.36
CA GLU A 238 3.30 -4.25 9.19
C GLU A 238 4.29 -3.90 10.31
N ASP A 239 4.11 -2.73 10.95
CA ASP A 239 4.83 -2.41 12.18
C ASP A 239 4.47 -3.46 13.25
N ALA A 240 5.48 -4.02 13.91
CA ALA A 240 5.26 -5.09 14.87
C ALA A 240 4.33 -4.68 16.03
N ARG A 241 4.30 -3.39 16.39
CA ARG A 241 3.41 -2.83 17.41
C ARG A 241 1.98 -2.74 16.90
N GLU A 242 1.79 -2.34 15.63
CA GLU A 242 0.47 -2.30 14.97
C GLU A 242 -0.10 -3.71 14.84
N ALA A 243 0.70 -4.67 14.36
CA ALA A 243 0.33 -6.07 14.25
C ALA A 243 -0.02 -6.68 15.62
N HIS A 244 0.77 -6.36 16.66
CA HIS A 244 0.50 -6.83 18.02
C HIS A 244 -0.79 -6.23 18.57
N ALA A 245 -1.02 -4.92 18.44
CA ALA A 245 -2.25 -4.26 18.86
C ALA A 245 -3.48 -4.83 18.15
N ALA A 246 -3.37 -5.08 16.86
CA ALA A 246 -4.44 -5.67 16.04
C ALA A 246 -4.86 -7.07 16.54
N SER A 247 -3.94 -7.85 17.14
CA SER A 247 -4.26 -9.15 17.74
C SER A 247 -5.21 -9.06 18.94
N PHE A 248 -5.33 -7.88 19.54
CA PHE A 248 -6.26 -7.54 20.62
C PHE A 248 -7.46 -6.70 20.13
N GLU A 249 -7.67 -6.60 18.82
CA GLU A 249 -8.69 -5.76 18.22
C GLU A 249 -8.52 -4.25 18.54
N LEU A 250 -7.29 -3.81 18.78
CA LEU A 250 -6.93 -2.42 19.02
C LEU A 250 -6.33 -1.80 17.76
N ASN A 251 -6.60 -0.51 17.56
CA ASN A 251 -5.94 0.29 16.52
C ASN A 251 -4.74 1.01 17.14
N TYR A 252 -3.57 0.76 16.61
CA TYR A 252 -2.34 1.47 16.94
C TYR A 252 -1.80 2.14 15.68
N VAL A 253 -1.34 3.37 15.81
CA VAL A 253 -0.70 4.11 14.72
C VAL A 253 0.64 4.64 15.24
N ALA A 254 1.73 4.19 14.63
CA ALA A 254 3.06 4.71 14.89
C ALA A 254 3.27 6.03 14.16
N LEU A 255 3.51 7.10 14.90
CA LEU A 255 3.86 8.41 14.37
C LEU A 255 5.25 8.82 14.88
N ASP A 256 5.92 9.68 14.11
CA ASP A 256 7.16 10.30 14.55
C ASP A 256 6.85 11.37 15.59
N GLY A 257 7.40 11.23 16.79
CA GLY A 257 7.20 12.16 17.89
C GLY A 257 7.59 11.58 19.24
N ASN A 258 7.47 12.38 20.26
CA ASN A 258 7.80 12.04 21.65
C ASN A 258 6.58 12.05 22.58
N ILE A 259 5.37 12.13 22.04
CA ILE A 259 4.12 12.10 22.79
C ILE A 259 3.30 10.89 22.38
N GLY A 260 2.96 10.04 23.33
CA GLY A 260 2.00 8.95 23.16
C GLY A 260 0.60 9.37 23.58
N CYS A 261 -0.43 8.94 22.84
CA CYS A 261 -1.82 9.23 23.13
C CYS A 261 -2.65 7.95 23.08
N MET A 262 -3.46 7.70 24.10
CA MET A 262 -4.39 6.59 24.16
C MET A 262 -5.81 7.14 24.45
N VAL A 263 -6.76 6.83 23.60
CA VAL A 263 -8.11 7.37 23.67
C VAL A 263 -9.18 6.34 23.29
N ASN A 264 -10.39 6.56 23.73
CA ASN A 264 -11.55 5.79 23.30
C ASN A 264 -12.20 6.45 22.08
N GLY A 265 -11.97 5.88 20.90
CA GLY A 265 -12.61 6.30 19.66
C GLY A 265 -11.86 7.35 18.85
N ALA A 266 -12.02 7.26 17.52
CA ALA A 266 -11.26 8.03 16.55
C ALA A 266 -11.48 9.55 16.65
N GLY A 267 -12.69 9.99 17.01
CA GLY A 267 -12.99 11.45 17.15
C GLY A 267 -12.19 12.09 18.29
N LEU A 268 -12.06 11.40 19.43
CA LEU A 268 -11.25 11.88 20.54
C LEU A 268 -9.76 11.84 20.19
N ALA A 269 -9.30 10.80 19.48
CA ALA A 269 -7.92 10.72 19.00
C ALA A 269 -7.57 11.91 18.12
N MET A 270 -8.39 12.20 17.10
CA MET A 270 -8.17 13.34 16.21
C MET A 270 -8.17 14.67 16.96
N GLY A 271 -9.18 14.92 17.84
CA GLY A 271 -9.21 16.15 18.61
C GLY A 271 -8.03 16.32 19.56
N THR A 272 -7.54 15.23 20.17
CA THR A 272 -6.34 15.26 21.01
C THR A 272 -5.09 15.55 20.18
N MET A 273 -4.95 14.93 19.01
CA MET A 273 -3.83 15.17 18.10
C MET A 273 -3.83 16.61 17.57
N ASP A 274 -4.99 17.17 17.24
CA ASP A 274 -5.13 18.58 16.83
C ASP A 274 -4.65 19.52 17.93
N ILE A 275 -5.05 19.28 19.19
CA ILE A 275 -4.62 20.08 20.33
C ILE A 275 -3.10 19.95 20.56
N VAL A 276 -2.57 18.73 20.50
CA VAL A 276 -1.12 18.50 20.62
C VAL A 276 -0.37 19.19 19.50
N HIS A 277 -0.87 19.15 18.26
CA HIS A 277 -0.25 19.84 17.13
C HIS A 277 -0.26 21.37 17.30
N LEU A 278 -1.37 21.93 17.76
CA LEU A 278 -1.52 23.37 17.98
C LEU A 278 -0.61 23.91 19.10
N HIS A 279 -0.39 23.12 20.15
CA HIS A 279 0.33 23.56 21.35
C HIS A 279 1.71 22.92 21.50
N GLY A 280 1.95 21.78 20.86
CA GLY A 280 3.18 20.98 20.94
C GLY A 280 4.09 21.08 19.73
N SER A 281 3.76 21.89 18.70
CA SER A 281 4.63 22.00 17.53
C SER A 281 5.95 22.69 17.94
N VAL A 282 7.02 21.90 17.90
CA VAL A 282 8.39 22.44 18.01
C VAL A 282 8.57 23.44 16.88
N ARG A 283 8.79 24.70 17.21
CA ARG A 283 9.26 25.70 16.26
C ARG A 283 10.63 25.24 15.76
N ASN A 284 10.68 24.79 14.53
CA ASN A 284 11.95 24.63 13.84
C ASN A 284 12.56 26.03 13.70
N GLY A 285 13.49 26.40 14.56
CA GLY A 285 14.25 27.62 14.36
C GLY A 285 14.82 28.34 15.57
N ASP A 286 14.61 27.93 16.81
CA ASP A 286 15.32 28.53 17.93
C ASP A 286 15.80 27.45 18.93
N SER A 287 17.10 27.46 19.17
CA SER A 287 17.83 26.64 20.11
C SER A 287 17.57 27.08 21.57
N ASP A 288 16.32 27.14 21.98
CA ASP A 288 15.98 27.25 23.40
C ASP A 288 14.91 26.25 23.76
N SER A 289 15.40 25.18 24.40
CA SER A 289 14.62 24.14 25.06
C SER A 289 13.76 24.74 26.18
N HIS A 290 12.54 25.14 25.84
CA HIS A 290 11.50 25.26 26.87
C HIS A 290 10.52 24.11 26.63
N GLY A 291 10.83 22.96 27.24
CA GLY A 291 9.84 21.95 27.53
C GLY A 291 8.66 22.59 28.23
N ILE A 292 7.45 22.21 27.88
CA ILE A 292 6.28 22.51 28.71
C ILE A 292 6.54 21.75 30.02
N SER A 293 7.12 22.46 31.01
CA SER A 293 7.11 21.98 32.38
C SER A 293 5.66 22.07 32.85
N ALA A 294 5.04 20.92 33.08
CA ALA A 294 3.88 20.87 33.94
C ALA A 294 4.27 21.53 35.24
N GLY A 295 3.60 22.63 35.58
CA GLY A 295 3.88 23.38 36.81
C GLY A 295 3.79 22.42 38.01
N ASP A 296 4.75 22.59 38.91
CA ASP A 296 4.73 22.00 40.24
C ASP A 296 3.37 22.21 40.89
N SER A 297 2.55 21.17 40.94
CA SER A 297 1.51 21.00 41.90
C SER A 297 1.57 19.57 42.39
N ASP A 298 1.93 19.42 43.67
CA ASP A 298 1.76 18.21 44.50
C ASP A 298 0.38 17.61 44.25
N VAL A 299 0.29 16.64 43.35
CA VAL A 299 -0.87 15.75 43.28
C VAL A 299 -0.31 14.32 43.25
N GLY A 300 -0.67 13.59 44.31
CA GLY A 300 -0.21 12.25 44.58
C GLY A 300 -0.35 11.27 43.41
N GLU A 301 0.42 10.23 43.45
CA GLU A 301 0.65 9.17 42.45
C GLU A 301 -0.58 8.42 41.93
N ASP A 302 -1.82 8.84 42.22
CA ASP A 302 -3.05 8.07 41.97
C ASP A 302 -4.02 8.64 40.95
N SER A 303 -3.65 9.65 40.13
CA SER A 303 -4.60 10.25 39.16
C SER A 303 -4.07 10.44 37.74
N CYS A 304 -3.48 9.43 37.14
CA CYS A 304 -3.30 9.36 35.67
C CYS A 304 -4.54 8.75 35.01
N PHE A 305 -5.70 9.38 35.15
CA PHE A 305 -6.90 9.06 34.38
C PHE A 305 -7.16 10.17 33.36
N GLY A 306 -6.58 10.00 32.17
CA GLY A 306 -6.79 10.94 31.05
C GLY A 306 -5.63 10.92 30.07
N GLY A 307 -5.34 9.81 29.52
CA GLY A 307 -4.82 9.43 28.21
C GLY A 307 -3.69 10.20 27.52
N VAL A 308 -2.78 10.89 28.21
CA VAL A 308 -1.54 11.40 27.61
C VAL A 308 -0.37 10.90 28.43
N ALA A 309 0.41 9.96 27.90
CA ALA A 309 1.66 9.55 28.51
C ALA A 309 2.78 10.45 27.97
N CYS A 310 3.41 11.25 28.83
CA CYS A 310 4.61 12.01 28.51
C CYS A 310 5.83 11.17 28.85
N ASP A 311 6.67 10.89 27.87
CA ASP A 311 7.92 10.16 28.08
C ASP A 311 8.97 11.10 28.69
N ASN A 312 9.21 10.98 29.99
CA ASN A 312 10.32 11.62 30.68
C ASN A 312 11.55 10.72 30.63
N GLY A 313 12.14 10.56 29.43
CA GLY A 313 13.50 10.00 29.31
C GLY A 313 13.65 8.50 29.57
N ILE A 314 12.58 7.71 29.49
CA ILE A 314 12.65 6.24 29.51
C ILE A 314 12.93 5.75 28.11
N GLY A 315 13.94 4.89 27.95
CA GLY A 315 14.35 4.34 26.67
C GLY A 315 13.20 3.63 25.94
N LYS A 316 13.24 3.63 24.63
CA LYS A 316 12.20 3.08 23.71
C LYS A 316 11.81 1.61 23.97
N GLU A 317 12.41 0.94 24.96
CA GLU A 317 12.25 -0.49 25.23
C GLU A 317 11.29 -0.83 26.39
N ASP A 318 10.83 0.16 27.19
CA ASP A 318 10.14 -0.11 28.47
C ASP A 318 8.65 0.29 28.54
N ILE A 319 7.98 0.55 27.41
CA ILE A 319 6.52 0.73 27.46
C ILE A 319 5.88 -0.66 27.57
N ASP A 320 5.48 -1.01 28.81
CA ASP A 320 4.74 -2.24 29.05
C ASP A 320 3.34 -2.16 28.39
N LEU A 321 3.21 -2.80 27.23
CA LEU A 321 1.96 -2.92 26.48
C LEU A 321 0.80 -3.50 27.31
N SER A 322 1.09 -4.17 28.44
CA SER A 322 0.06 -4.70 29.32
C SER A 322 -0.84 -3.63 29.93
N MET A 323 -0.34 -2.40 30.15
CA MET A 323 -1.14 -1.25 30.61
C MET A 323 -2.04 -0.67 29.53
N VAL A 324 -1.62 -0.67 28.26
CA VAL A 324 -2.41 -0.20 27.11
C VAL A 324 -3.61 -1.12 26.86
N ILE A 325 -3.45 -2.41 27.11
CA ILE A 325 -4.47 -3.45 26.88
C ILE A 325 -5.61 -3.37 27.90
N ALA A 326 -5.34 -3.01 29.16
CA ALA A 326 -6.32 -3.03 30.25
C ALA A 326 -7.46 -2.00 30.08
N ALA A 327 -7.24 -0.89 29.40
CA ALA A 327 -8.24 0.18 29.24
C ALA A 327 -9.27 -0.11 28.13
N ALA A 328 -8.90 -0.83 27.08
CA ALA A 328 -9.77 -1.12 25.94
C ALA A 328 -10.78 -2.26 26.21
N MET A 329 -10.48 -3.17 27.14
CA MET A 329 -11.35 -4.31 27.45
C MET A 329 -12.60 -3.96 28.28
N ARG A 330 -12.67 -2.78 28.91
CA ARG A 330 -13.78 -2.42 29.82
C ARG A 330 -15.03 -1.89 29.12
N TYR A 331 -15.05 -1.71 27.81
CA TYR A 331 -16.16 -1.06 27.11
C TYR A 331 -17.03 -1.99 26.26
N ARG A 332 -16.87 -3.33 26.40
CA ARG A 332 -17.73 -4.34 25.74
C ARG A 332 -18.81 -4.95 26.64
N GLN A 333 -19.28 -4.23 27.68
CA GLN A 333 -20.47 -4.67 28.42
C GLN A 333 -21.62 -3.67 28.27
#